data_5d1c13520f3fd9a001dc39e37770ecce
#
_entry.id   5d1c13520f3fd9a001dc39e37770ecce
#
_cell.length_a   1.000
_cell.length_b   1.000
_cell.length_c   1.000
_cell.angle_alpha   90.00
_cell.angle_beta   90.00
_cell.angle_gamma   90.00
#
_symmetry.space_group_name_H-M   'P 1'
#
loop_
_entity.id
_entity.type
_entity.pdbx_description
1 polymer ?
#
loop_
_entity_poly.entity_id
_entity_poly.type
_entity_poly.pdbx_seq_one_letter_code
_entity_poly.pdbx_strand_id
1 'polypeptide(L)'
;MKKYIITLLFCTLFCHLGIAQGLKSVSILGDSYSTFEGYVQPDTNFVWYLKTPPEGRKTDMVSVRNTWWHQFIKENNYRLCVNNSFSGATICHTGYRSEDYSDRSFITRMKALGCPDIIFIFGATNDYWAK
;
A
#
# COMPACT_ATOMS: atom_id res chain seq x y z
N MET A 1 19.36 -40.61 32.92
CA MET A 1 19.47 -39.15 32.92
C MET A 1 19.83 -38.58 31.52
N LYS A 2 20.89 -39.01 30.83
CA LYS A 2 21.27 -38.48 29.51
C LYS A 2 20.19 -38.54 28.43
N LYS A 3 19.36 -39.61 28.37
CA LYS A 3 18.29 -39.77 27.39
C LYS A 3 17.19 -38.71 27.55
N TYR A 4 16.81 -38.33 28.76
CA TYR A 4 15.77 -37.33 29.02
C TYR A 4 16.26 -35.90 28.72
N ILE A 5 17.55 -35.63 28.92
CA ILE A 5 18.13 -34.32 28.58
C ILE A 5 18.11 -34.09 27.08
N ILE A 6 18.42 -35.10 26.26
CA ILE A 6 18.39 -35.02 24.80
C ILE A 6 16.94 -34.79 24.30
N THR A 7 15.96 -35.51 24.89
CA THR A 7 14.55 -35.32 24.53
C THR A 7 14.05 -33.93 24.90
N LEU A 8 14.42 -33.40 26.05
CA LEU A 8 14.04 -32.05 26.47
C LEU A 8 14.67 -30.99 25.56
N LEU A 9 15.94 -31.14 25.17
CA LEU A 9 16.61 -30.23 24.23
C LEU A 9 15.99 -30.25 22.85
N PHE A 10 15.53 -31.42 22.37
CA PHE A 10 14.83 -31.57 21.09
C PHE A 10 13.46 -30.92 21.12
N CYS A 11 12.70 -31.06 22.19
CA CYS A 11 11.38 -30.41 22.35
C CYS A 11 11.52 -28.87 22.43
N THR A 12 12.53 -28.34 23.12
CA THR A 12 12.74 -26.89 23.16
C THR A 12 13.13 -26.31 21.79
N LEU A 13 13.93 -27.05 21.01
CA LEU A 13 14.33 -26.65 19.66
C LEU A 13 13.13 -26.59 18.71
N PHE A 14 12.20 -27.54 18.79
CA PHE A 14 10.98 -27.57 18.00
C PHE A 14 9.99 -26.47 18.40
N CYS A 15 9.91 -26.09 19.67
CA CYS A 15 9.05 -24.96 20.10
C CYS A 15 9.52 -23.60 19.55
N HIS A 16 10.82 -23.43 19.26
CA HIS A 16 11.33 -22.20 18.66
C HIS A 16 11.18 -22.15 17.12
N LEU A 17 10.95 -23.28 16.46
CA LEU A 17 10.73 -23.34 15.00
C LEU A 17 9.29 -23.01 14.59
N GLY A 18 8.38 -22.83 15.53
CA GLY A 18 6.94 -22.75 15.26
C GLY A 18 6.35 -21.35 15.05
N ILE A 19 7.12 -20.25 15.16
CA ILE A 19 6.55 -18.90 15.07
C ILE A 19 7.42 -17.99 14.21
N ALA A 20 7.73 -18.38 13.01
CA ALA A 20 8.00 -17.43 11.96
C ALA A 20 6.67 -16.99 11.33
N GLN A 21 5.85 -16.28 12.10
CA GLN A 21 4.68 -15.62 11.54
C GLN A 21 5.21 -14.58 10.56
N GLY A 22 5.07 -14.87 9.26
CA GLY A 22 5.52 -13.94 8.21
C GLY A 22 4.91 -12.55 8.43
N LEU A 23 5.64 -11.51 8.06
CA LEU A 23 5.14 -10.14 8.16
C LEU A 23 3.79 -10.02 7.44
N LYS A 24 2.79 -9.46 8.11
CA LYS A 24 1.50 -9.16 7.48
C LYS A 24 1.71 -8.26 6.27
N SER A 25 1.01 -8.56 5.21
CA SER A 25 1.07 -7.82 3.95
C SER A 25 -0.08 -6.83 3.85
N VAL A 26 0.22 -5.67 3.28
CA VAL A 26 -0.72 -4.55 3.14
C VAL A 26 -0.82 -4.15 1.68
N SER A 27 -2.05 -4.00 1.19
CA SER A 27 -2.30 -3.33 -0.08
C SER A 27 -3.03 -2.01 0.13
N ILE A 28 -2.77 -1.08 -0.77
CA ILE A 28 -3.30 0.27 -0.72
C ILE A 28 -4.11 0.52 -1.99
N LEU A 29 -5.35 0.91 -1.81
CA LEU A 29 -6.22 1.45 -2.85
C LEU A 29 -6.43 2.93 -2.55
N GLY A 30 -5.72 3.79 -3.27
CA GLY A 30 -5.67 5.21 -2.93
C GLY A 30 -5.81 6.15 -4.13
N ASP A 31 -5.93 7.43 -3.80
CA ASP A 31 -5.85 8.55 -4.74
C ASP A 31 -4.44 9.16 -4.79
N SER A 32 -4.33 10.44 -5.20
CA SER A 32 -3.06 11.17 -5.32
C SER A 32 -2.21 11.14 -4.05
N TYR A 33 -2.82 11.25 -2.87
CA TYR A 33 -2.11 11.30 -1.59
C TYR A 33 -1.43 9.98 -1.21
N SER A 34 -1.77 8.90 -1.88
CA SER A 34 -1.18 7.58 -1.66
C SER A 34 -0.19 7.18 -2.75
N THR A 35 -0.03 8.00 -3.81
CA THR A 35 0.93 7.73 -4.89
C THR A 35 2.35 8.14 -4.50
N PHE A 36 3.33 7.44 -5.06
CA PHE A 36 4.73 7.88 -5.07
C PHE A 36 5.45 7.21 -6.24
N GLU A 37 6.30 7.97 -6.93
CA GLU A 37 7.05 7.51 -8.10
C GLU A 37 7.85 6.23 -7.84
N GLY A 38 7.59 5.20 -8.67
CA GLY A 38 8.23 3.88 -8.56
C GLY A 38 7.63 2.97 -7.49
N TYR A 39 6.51 3.34 -6.86
CA TYR A 39 5.86 2.56 -5.81
C TYR A 39 4.39 2.29 -6.06
N VAL A 40 3.87 2.60 -7.24
CA VAL A 40 2.50 2.24 -7.66
C VAL A 40 2.52 1.07 -8.63
N GLN A 41 1.45 0.29 -8.62
CA GLN A 41 1.22 -0.82 -9.54
C GLN A 41 -0.23 -0.80 -10.04
N PRO A 42 -0.43 -0.91 -11.37
CA PRO A 42 0.60 -0.92 -12.41
C PRO A 42 1.39 0.40 -12.46
N ASP A 43 2.59 0.37 -13.03
CA ASP A 43 3.48 1.54 -13.16
C ASP A 43 2.95 2.61 -14.12
N THR A 44 1.92 2.26 -14.90
CA THR A 44 1.16 3.17 -15.76
C THR A 44 0.20 4.08 -14.98
N ASN A 45 -0.04 3.80 -13.70
CA ASN A 45 -0.86 4.65 -12.86
C ASN A 45 -0.24 6.05 -12.72
N PHE A 46 -1.06 7.08 -12.88
CA PHE A 46 -0.59 8.45 -12.73
C PHE A 46 -0.23 8.74 -11.27
N VAL A 47 0.96 9.29 -11.05
CA VAL A 47 1.50 9.62 -9.72
C VAL A 47 1.52 11.13 -9.49
N TRP A 48 1.23 11.52 -8.26
CA TRP A 48 1.28 12.92 -7.82
C TRP A 48 2.63 13.27 -7.20
N TYR A 49 3.17 12.41 -6.36
CA TYR A 49 4.44 12.64 -5.68
C TYR A 49 5.59 12.03 -6.47
N LEU A 50 6.51 12.90 -6.88
CA LEU A 50 7.69 12.56 -7.66
C LEU A 50 8.95 12.70 -6.80
N LYS A 51 9.97 11.89 -7.08
CA LYS A 51 11.30 12.00 -6.44
C LYS A 51 11.93 13.35 -6.70
N THR A 52 11.68 13.90 -7.90
CA THR A 52 12.08 15.25 -8.29
C THR A 52 10.83 16.03 -8.68
N PRO A 53 10.26 16.84 -7.78
CA PRO A 53 9.09 17.64 -8.09
C PRO A 53 9.38 18.64 -9.22
N PRO A 54 8.39 18.96 -10.06
CA PRO A 54 8.53 20.01 -11.06
C PRO A 54 8.87 21.35 -10.42
N GLU A 55 9.57 22.20 -11.17
CA GLU A 55 9.91 23.54 -10.75
C GLU A 55 8.64 24.31 -10.29
N GLY A 56 8.76 25.02 -9.19
CA GLY A 56 7.64 25.76 -8.58
C GLY A 56 6.70 24.96 -7.70
N ARG A 57 6.75 23.62 -7.73
CA ARG A 57 5.96 22.81 -6.80
C ARG A 57 6.67 22.66 -5.46
N LYS A 58 6.19 23.38 -4.45
CA LYS A 58 6.66 23.20 -3.08
C LYS A 58 5.99 21.97 -2.45
N THR A 59 6.79 20.99 -2.08
CA THR A 59 6.36 19.80 -1.37
C THR A 59 7.51 19.19 -0.58
N ASP A 60 7.23 18.65 0.58
CA ASP A 60 8.13 17.84 1.40
C ASP A 60 8.08 16.34 1.05
N MET A 61 7.17 15.95 0.16
CA MET A 61 6.95 14.57 -0.29
C MET A 61 7.93 14.18 -1.40
N VAL A 62 9.23 14.27 -1.13
CA VAL A 62 10.33 13.94 -2.06
C VAL A 62 10.93 12.57 -1.80
N SER A 63 10.45 11.87 -0.80
CA SER A 63 10.87 10.52 -0.45
C SER A 63 9.67 9.65 -0.13
N VAL A 64 9.70 8.40 -0.54
CA VAL A 64 8.68 7.42 -0.16
C VAL A 64 8.53 7.30 1.36
N ARG A 65 9.59 7.54 2.10
CA ARG A 65 9.60 7.51 3.56
C ARG A 65 8.68 8.54 4.20
N ASN A 66 8.32 9.59 3.46
CA ASN A 66 7.44 10.67 3.92
C ASN A 66 5.96 10.33 3.67
N THR A 67 5.66 9.29 2.86
CA THR A 67 4.28 8.89 2.62
C THR A 67 3.66 8.26 3.87
N TRP A 68 2.37 8.54 4.11
CA TRP A 68 1.65 8.03 5.27
C TRP A 68 1.66 6.50 5.35
N TRP A 69 1.47 5.84 4.21
CA TRP A 69 1.42 4.38 4.15
C TRP A 69 2.78 3.72 4.37
N HIS A 70 3.87 4.34 3.92
CA HIS A 70 5.21 3.82 4.17
C HIS A 70 5.57 3.90 5.65
N GLN A 71 5.25 5.03 6.30
CA GLN A 71 5.44 5.20 7.74
C GLN A 71 4.62 4.16 8.51
N PHE A 72 3.33 4.03 8.19
CA PHE A 72 2.45 3.06 8.81
C PHE A 72 2.97 1.61 8.67
N ILE A 73 3.37 1.20 7.46
CA ILE A 73 3.90 -0.14 7.18
C ILE A 73 5.15 -0.39 8.03
N LYS A 74 6.05 0.59 8.08
CA LYS A 74 7.30 0.48 8.83
C LYS A 74 7.09 0.41 10.34
N GLU A 75 6.24 1.26 10.88
CA GLU A 75 5.96 1.33 12.32
C GLU A 75 5.27 0.05 12.84
N ASN A 76 4.47 -0.59 12.01
CA ASN A 76 3.76 -1.82 12.37
C ASN A 76 4.47 -3.11 11.92
N ASN A 77 5.68 -3.00 11.38
CA ASN A 77 6.44 -4.13 10.88
C ASN A 77 5.64 -4.97 9.85
N TYR A 78 4.98 -4.29 8.92
CA TYR A 78 4.29 -4.91 7.80
C TYR A 78 5.15 -4.89 6.53
N ARG A 79 4.69 -5.54 5.47
CA ARG A 79 5.27 -5.44 4.12
C ARG A 79 4.23 -4.93 3.12
N LEU A 80 4.66 -4.13 2.16
CA LEU A 80 3.81 -3.73 1.05
C LEU A 80 3.57 -4.93 0.12
N CYS A 81 2.30 -5.23 -0.17
CA CYS A 81 1.89 -6.18 -1.20
C CYS A 81 1.73 -5.44 -2.53
N VAL A 82 0.73 -4.56 -2.62
CA VAL A 82 0.46 -3.73 -3.80
C VAL A 82 0.06 -2.32 -3.34
N ASN A 83 0.61 -1.31 -3.96
CA ASN A 83 0.06 0.04 -3.90
C ASN A 83 -0.61 0.35 -5.25
N ASN A 84 -1.90 0.12 -5.35
CA ASN A 84 -2.70 0.45 -6.53
C ASN A 84 -3.40 1.81 -6.37
N SER A 85 -2.61 2.84 -6.09
CA SER A 85 -3.09 4.22 -6.03
C SER A 85 -2.96 4.90 -7.39
N PHE A 86 -3.86 5.85 -7.67
CA PHE A 86 -3.91 6.59 -8.93
C PHE A 86 -4.28 8.05 -8.65
N SER A 87 -3.45 8.99 -9.08
CA SER A 87 -3.71 10.42 -8.87
C SER A 87 -4.95 10.88 -9.63
N GLY A 88 -5.86 11.57 -8.95
CA GLY A 88 -7.13 12.01 -9.51
C GLY A 88 -8.24 10.96 -9.47
N ALA A 89 -7.99 9.76 -8.93
CA ALA A 89 -9.00 8.71 -8.87
C ALA A 89 -10.19 9.06 -7.98
N THR A 90 -11.37 8.71 -8.46
CA THR A 90 -12.65 8.75 -7.74
C THR A 90 -13.06 7.34 -7.30
N ILE A 91 -13.98 7.24 -6.36
CA ILE A 91 -14.52 5.94 -5.93
C ILE A 91 -15.30 5.29 -7.06
N CYS A 92 -16.24 6.00 -7.64
CA CYS A 92 -17.03 5.54 -8.79
C CYS A 92 -16.39 5.94 -10.13
N HIS A 93 -17.06 5.61 -11.23
CA HIS A 93 -16.55 5.89 -12.58
C HIS A 93 -16.71 7.36 -13.01
N THR A 94 -17.42 8.17 -12.24
CA THR A 94 -17.62 9.58 -12.57
C THR A 94 -16.49 10.41 -12.01
N GLY A 95 -15.81 11.14 -12.85
CA GLY A 95 -14.74 12.06 -12.53
C GLY A 95 -15.15 13.52 -12.54
N TYR A 96 -14.16 14.40 -12.54
CA TYR A 96 -14.34 15.84 -12.59
C TYR A 96 -15.15 16.25 -13.83
N ARG A 97 -16.15 17.15 -13.68
CA ARG A 97 -17.05 17.58 -14.75
C ARG A 97 -17.79 16.44 -15.46
N SER A 98 -18.11 15.38 -14.73
CA SER A 98 -18.77 14.17 -15.26
C SER A 98 -17.96 13.41 -16.30
N GLU A 99 -16.63 13.60 -16.34
CA GLU A 99 -15.74 12.79 -17.18
C GLU A 99 -15.76 11.31 -16.76
N ASP A 100 -15.53 10.43 -17.72
CA ASP A 100 -15.41 8.99 -17.45
C ASP A 100 -14.04 8.66 -16.86
N TYR A 101 -14.04 8.21 -15.60
CA TYR A 101 -12.86 7.74 -14.88
C TYR A 101 -12.88 6.23 -14.66
N SER A 102 -13.54 5.48 -15.56
CA SER A 102 -13.60 4.02 -15.49
C SER A 102 -12.22 3.36 -15.47
N ASP A 103 -11.22 3.98 -16.09
CA ASP A 103 -9.84 3.49 -16.15
C ASP A 103 -9.10 3.60 -14.81
N ARG A 104 -9.52 4.55 -13.96
CA ARG A 104 -8.80 4.92 -12.73
C ARG A 104 -9.63 4.85 -11.46
N SER A 105 -10.90 4.53 -11.52
CA SER A 105 -11.79 4.47 -10.36
C SER A 105 -11.36 3.40 -9.35
N PHE A 106 -11.76 3.56 -8.09
CA PHE A 106 -11.50 2.55 -7.06
C PHE A 106 -12.21 1.24 -7.39
N ILE A 107 -13.45 1.32 -7.91
CA ILE A 107 -14.23 0.13 -8.30
C ILE A 107 -13.48 -0.71 -9.34
N THR A 108 -12.84 -0.08 -10.32
CA THR A 108 -12.06 -0.79 -11.34
C THR A 108 -10.80 -1.41 -10.76
N ARG A 109 -10.07 -0.65 -9.94
CA ARG A 109 -8.75 -1.03 -9.45
C ARG A 109 -8.77 -2.00 -8.26
N MET A 110 -9.89 -2.10 -7.54
CA MET A 110 -10.02 -2.97 -6.36
C MET A 110 -9.75 -4.45 -6.66
N LYS A 111 -9.86 -4.87 -7.92
CA LYS A 111 -9.59 -6.25 -8.35
C LYS A 111 -8.10 -6.59 -8.45
N ALA A 112 -7.23 -5.57 -8.45
CA ALA A 112 -5.79 -5.71 -8.67
C ALA A 112 -4.98 -5.33 -7.41
N LEU A 113 -5.38 -5.85 -6.27
CA LEU A 113 -4.73 -5.60 -4.97
C LEU A 113 -3.87 -6.78 -4.50
N GLY A 114 -3.72 -7.82 -5.32
CA GLY A 114 -3.04 -9.05 -4.91
C GLY A 114 -3.81 -9.81 -3.83
N CYS A 115 -3.07 -10.50 -2.97
CA CYS A 115 -3.62 -11.25 -1.83
C CYS A 115 -3.02 -10.76 -0.51
N PRO A 116 -3.33 -9.53 -0.08
CA PRO A 116 -2.81 -8.99 1.18
C PRO A 116 -3.59 -9.52 2.38
N ASP A 117 -2.97 -9.42 3.57
CA ASP A 117 -3.67 -9.63 4.84
C ASP A 117 -4.55 -8.43 5.22
N ILE A 118 -4.17 -7.22 4.76
CA ILE A 118 -4.84 -5.95 5.08
C ILE A 118 -4.96 -5.10 3.82
N ILE A 119 -6.12 -4.48 3.63
CA ILE A 119 -6.33 -3.48 2.57
C ILE A 119 -6.65 -2.14 3.22
N PHE A 120 -5.91 -1.11 2.83
CA PHE A 120 -6.24 0.28 3.14
C PHE A 120 -6.88 0.95 1.94
N ILE A 121 -8.02 1.58 2.19
CA ILE A 121 -8.73 2.40 1.21
C ILE A 121 -8.62 3.86 1.67
N PHE A 122 -8.00 4.71 0.86
CA PHE A 122 -7.81 6.13 1.15
C PHE A 122 -8.19 6.97 -0.05
N GLY A 123 -9.34 7.63 0.00
CA GLY A 123 -9.88 8.39 -1.13
C GLY A 123 -11.09 9.23 -0.77
N ALA A 124 -11.95 9.48 -1.76
CA ALA A 124 -13.11 10.35 -1.75
C ALA A 124 -12.81 11.86 -1.90
N THR A 125 -11.57 12.29 -1.84
CA THR A 125 -11.22 13.70 -2.05
C THR A 125 -11.65 14.18 -3.44
N ASN A 126 -11.39 13.38 -4.47
CA ASN A 126 -11.74 13.72 -5.84
C ASN A 126 -13.24 13.60 -6.12
N ASP A 127 -13.95 12.72 -5.42
CA ASP A 127 -15.41 12.61 -5.52
C ASP A 127 -16.12 13.88 -5.06
N TYR A 128 -15.57 14.57 -4.07
CA TYR A 128 -16.08 15.86 -3.62
C TYR A 128 -16.04 16.92 -4.74
N TRP A 129 -15.02 16.86 -5.61
CA TRP A 129 -14.82 17.78 -6.73
C TRP A 129 -15.45 17.30 -8.04
N ALA A 130 -15.91 16.04 -8.10
CA ALA A 130 -16.51 15.41 -9.27
C ALA A 130 -18.00 15.77 -9.50
N LYS A 131 -18.46 16.88 -8.96
CA LYS A 131 -19.85 17.36 -9.07
C LYS A 131 -20.08 18.15 -10.36
#